data_8bc0c3dc05f663eced11e8d792d88291
#
_entry.id   8bc0c3dc05f663eced11e8d792d88291
#
_cell.length_a   1.000
_cell.length_b   1.000
_cell.length_c   1.000
_cell.angle_alpha   90.00
_cell.angle_beta   90.00
_cell.angle_gamma   90.00
#
_symmetry.space_group_name_H-M   'P 1'
#
loop_
_entity.id
_entity.type
_entity.pdbx_description
1 polymer ?
#
loop_
_entity_poly.entity_id
_entity_poly.type
_entity_poly.pdbx_seq_one_letter_code
_entity_poly.pdbx_strand_id
1 'polypeptide(L)'
;MLKMEKSLNAVGYDVYNCKYPSRKKAIELLSGTVIDAAVQHCREKHQPRYIHFVTHSMGGILIRFYLAQQDIDHLGRVVMLAPPNAGSELVDHLSKFQLFTLINGPAARQLGTDASSLPNSLGPVDYEVGVIAGNRSLNPLYSALIPGENDGKVSTRNTRLEGMADFIVLPYAHSFMMNRPQVIEQTISFLQQGQFKHS
;
A
#
# COMPACT_ATOMS: atom_id res chain seq x y z
N MET A 1 -9.10 -0.21 7.93
CA MET A 1 -9.10 -1.63 7.50
C MET A 1 -9.62 -2.56 8.61
N LEU A 2 -10.84 -2.32 9.11
CA LEU A 2 -11.38 -3.00 10.32
C LEU A 2 -11.44 -4.54 10.26
N LYS A 3 -11.77 -5.11 9.08
CA LYS A 3 -11.85 -6.58 8.96
C LYS A 3 -10.45 -7.21 9.01
N MET A 4 -9.47 -6.60 8.35
CA MET A 4 -8.06 -7.00 8.41
C MET A 4 -7.54 -6.95 9.85
N GLU A 5 -7.74 -5.84 10.56
CA GLU A 5 -7.38 -5.66 11.96
C GLU A 5 -7.94 -6.78 12.85
N LYS A 6 -9.27 -7.04 12.76
CA LYS A 6 -9.89 -8.12 13.53
C LYS A 6 -9.29 -9.49 13.25
N SER A 7 -8.97 -9.77 11.98
CA SER A 7 -8.41 -11.06 11.59
C SER A 7 -6.95 -11.22 12.05
N LEU A 8 -6.17 -10.15 12.00
CA LEU A 8 -4.80 -10.17 12.51
C LEU A 8 -4.76 -10.31 14.03
N ASN A 9 -5.63 -9.60 14.75
CA ASN A 9 -5.78 -9.77 16.21
C ASN A 9 -6.15 -11.21 16.57
N ALA A 10 -7.03 -11.86 15.80
CA ALA A 10 -7.46 -13.23 16.04
C ALA A 10 -6.34 -14.28 15.91
N VAL A 11 -5.26 -13.95 15.18
CA VAL A 11 -4.06 -14.81 15.02
C VAL A 11 -2.86 -14.33 15.85
N GLY A 12 -3.10 -13.44 16.82
CA GLY A 12 -2.13 -13.07 17.85
C GLY A 12 -1.28 -11.82 17.55
N TYR A 13 -1.58 -11.08 16.49
CA TYR A 13 -0.97 -9.76 16.30
C TYR A 13 -1.72 -8.71 17.12
N ASP A 14 -0.98 -7.76 17.65
CA ASP A 14 -1.54 -6.56 18.26
C ASP A 14 -1.55 -5.43 17.23
N VAL A 15 -2.73 -4.94 16.84
CA VAL A 15 -2.88 -4.12 15.65
C VAL A 15 -3.25 -2.67 15.98
N TYR A 16 -2.42 -1.75 15.55
CA TYR A 16 -2.74 -0.33 15.49
C TYR A 16 -3.25 0.08 14.10
N ASN A 17 -4.56 0.32 13.98
CA ASN A 17 -5.18 0.74 12.73
C ASN A 17 -5.13 2.26 12.58
N CYS A 18 -4.08 2.75 11.98
CA CYS A 18 -3.80 4.17 11.84
C CYS A 18 -4.79 4.88 10.90
N LYS A 19 -5.41 5.95 11.39
CA LYS A 19 -6.26 6.85 10.60
C LYS A 19 -5.50 8.14 10.35
N TYR A 20 -5.42 8.59 9.10
CA TYR A 20 -4.73 9.81 8.74
C TYR A 20 -5.46 10.60 7.64
N PRO A 21 -5.25 11.92 7.55
CA PRO A 21 -5.94 12.78 6.60
C PRO A 21 -5.31 12.70 5.19
N SER A 22 -5.49 11.58 4.52
CA SER A 22 -4.87 11.22 3.22
C SER A 22 -5.06 12.24 2.10
N ARG A 23 -6.05 13.12 2.21
CA ARG A 23 -6.39 14.14 1.19
C ARG A 23 -5.89 15.55 1.51
N LYS A 24 -5.30 15.77 2.68
CA LYS A 24 -5.00 17.14 3.16
C LYS A 24 -3.55 17.57 2.99
N LYS A 25 -2.63 16.63 2.84
CA LYS A 25 -1.18 16.89 2.82
C LYS A 25 -0.49 16.07 1.73
N ALA A 26 0.68 16.53 1.30
CA ALA A 26 1.58 15.76 0.43
C ALA A 26 2.12 14.51 1.14
N ILE A 27 2.60 13.54 0.36
CA ILE A 27 3.10 12.24 0.87
C ILE A 27 4.27 12.43 1.84
N GLU A 28 5.18 13.35 1.55
CA GLU A 28 6.36 13.64 2.38
C GLU A 28 5.98 14.07 3.80
N LEU A 29 4.97 14.94 3.90
CA LEU A 29 4.47 15.42 5.21
C LEU A 29 3.64 14.38 5.94
N LEU A 30 2.92 13.53 5.19
CA LEU A 30 2.12 12.45 5.78
C LEU A 30 3.00 11.32 6.29
N SER A 31 4.02 10.95 5.52
CA SER A 31 4.87 9.79 5.79
C SER A 31 5.49 9.88 7.19
N GLY A 32 6.29 10.90 7.48
CA GLY A 32 6.89 11.08 8.80
C GLY A 32 5.82 11.11 9.90
N THR A 33 4.86 12.04 9.81
CA THR A 33 3.84 12.22 10.85
C THR A 33 3.04 10.93 11.15
N VAL A 34 2.71 10.15 10.11
CA VAL A 34 1.86 8.96 10.25
C VAL A 34 2.65 7.75 10.73
N ILE A 35 3.85 7.53 10.15
CA ILE A 35 4.64 6.35 10.48
C ILE A 35 5.30 6.53 11.85
N ASP A 36 5.86 7.70 12.18
CA ASP A 36 6.42 7.97 13.51
C ASP A 36 5.39 7.75 14.62
N ALA A 37 4.20 8.33 14.46
CA ALA A 37 3.12 8.15 15.44
C ALA A 37 2.69 6.67 15.59
N ALA A 38 2.65 5.92 14.48
CA ALA A 38 2.31 4.50 14.52
C ALA A 38 3.40 3.67 15.22
N VAL A 39 4.67 3.90 14.89
CA VAL A 39 5.82 3.22 15.49
C VAL A 39 5.91 3.53 16.98
N GLN A 40 5.80 4.81 17.35
CA GLN A 40 5.81 5.24 18.73
C GLN A 40 4.68 4.58 19.54
N HIS A 41 3.45 4.59 19.02
CA HIS A 41 2.32 3.93 19.68
C HIS A 41 2.58 2.44 19.93
N CYS A 42 3.10 1.72 18.93
CA CYS A 42 3.42 0.30 19.09
C CYS A 42 4.51 0.07 20.14
N ARG A 43 5.56 0.90 20.16
CA ARG A 43 6.67 0.78 21.11
C ARG A 43 6.25 1.07 22.56
N GLU A 44 5.49 2.14 22.76
CA GLU A 44 5.04 2.54 24.10
C GLU A 44 4.09 1.54 24.73
N LYS A 45 3.21 0.96 23.91
CA LYS A 45 2.14 0.10 24.40
C LYS A 45 2.55 -1.37 24.59
N HIS A 46 3.44 -1.89 23.74
CA HIS A 46 3.63 -3.34 23.61
C HIS A 46 5.09 -3.80 23.65
N GLN A 47 6.08 -2.92 23.53
CA GLN A 47 7.49 -3.28 23.39
C GLN A 47 7.71 -4.45 22.40
N PRO A 48 7.25 -4.32 21.15
CA PRO A 48 7.15 -5.43 20.22
C PRO A 48 8.53 -5.93 19.81
N ARG A 49 8.67 -7.25 19.61
CA ARG A 49 9.88 -7.85 19.03
C ARG A 49 10.06 -7.41 17.57
N TYR A 50 8.98 -7.27 16.82
CA TYR A 50 8.96 -6.78 15.45
C TYR A 50 7.73 -5.91 15.21
N ILE A 51 7.89 -4.88 14.38
CA ILE A 51 6.81 -4.03 13.89
C ILE A 51 6.57 -4.37 12.42
N HIS A 52 5.43 -4.95 12.12
CA HIS A 52 5.00 -5.25 10.76
C HIS A 52 4.07 -4.16 10.21
N PHE A 53 4.06 -4.00 8.90
CA PHE A 53 3.17 -3.05 8.24
C PHE A 53 2.24 -3.75 7.25
N VAL A 54 0.96 -3.42 7.31
CA VAL A 54 -0.03 -3.80 6.29
C VAL A 54 -0.63 -2.52 5.73
N THR A 55 -0.36 -2.24 4.48
CA THR A 55 -0.73 -0.99 3.83
C THR A 55 -1.68 -1.23 2.66
N HIS A 56 -2.45 -0.20 2.29
CA HIS A 56 -3.32 -0.25 1.12
C HIS A 56 -3.10 1.00 0.27
N SER A 57 -2.97 0.80 -1.04
CA SER A 57 -2.88 1.90 -2.02
C SER A 57 -1.74 2.87 -1.66
N MET A 58 -2.01 4.15 -1.55
CA MET A 58 -1.04 5.20 -1.18
C MET A 58 -0.28 4.89 0.12
N GLY A 59 -0.86 4.11 1.04
CA GLY A 59 -0.17 3.69 2.26
C GLY A 59 1.13 2.93 1.99
N GLY A 60 1.22 2.19 0.87
CA GLY A 60 2.45 1.55 0.42
C GLY A 60 3.53 2.56 0.02
N ILE A 61 3.14 3.69 -0.57
CA ILE A 61 4.08 4.75 -0.93
C ILE A 61 4.53 5.52 0.31
N LEU A 62 3.65 5.71 1.29
CA LEU A 62 4.04 6.34 2.57
C LEU A 62 5.13 5.55 3.28
N ILE A 63 4.99 4.24 3.40
CA ILE A 63 6.01 3.41 4.07
C ILE A 63 7.30 3.32 3.25
N ARG A 64 7.24 3.24 1.90
CA ARG A 64 8.42 3.29 1.04
C ARG A 64 9.18 4.60 1.18
N PHE A 65 8.46 5.72 1.15
CA PHE A 65 9.07 7.04 1.30
C PHE A 65 9.73 7.20 2.69
N TYR A 66 9.09 6.68 3.73
CA TYR A 66 9.65 6.68 5.08
C TYR A 66 10.95 5.87 5.15
N LEU A 67 10.92 4.62 4.71
CA LEU A 67 12.05 3.70 4.78
C LEU A 67 13.21 4.07 3.82
N ALA A 68 12.94 4.88 2.80
CA ALA A 68 13.99 5.45 1.96
C ALA A 68 14.82 6.56 2.66
N GLN A 69 14.35 7.06 3.80
CA GLN A 69 15.00 8.17 4.52
C GLN A 69 15.48 7.80 5.92
N GLN A 70 14.88 6.81 6.54
CA GLN A 70 15.20 6.42 7.90
C GLN A 70 14.79 4.97 8.20
N ASP A 71 15.54 4.33 9.04
CA ASP A 71 15.30 2.97 9.49
C ASP A 71 14.25 2.92 10.61
N ILE A 72 13.61 1.76 10.73
CA ILE A 72 12.76 1.40 11.86
C ILE A 72 13.43 0.24 12.61
N ASP A 73 13.88 0.47 13.83
CA ASP A 73 14.40 -0.61 14.67
C ASP A 73 13.35 -1.71 14.83
N HIS A 74 13.80 -2.94 14.66
CA HIS A 74 12.91 -4.11 14.68
C HIS A 74 11.83 -4.08 13.60
N LEU A 75 12.13 -3.49 12.42
CA LEU A 75 11.26 -3.63 11.27
C LEU A 75 11.03 -5.11 10.98
N GLY A 76 9.78 -5.50 10.96
CA GLY A 76 9.35 -6.81 10.51
C GLY A 76 9.02 -6.80 9.02
N ARG A 77 7.99 -7.54 8.63
CA ARG A 77 7.55 -7.66 7.25
C ARG A 77 6.55 -6.57 6.85
N VAL A 78 6.59 -6.20 5.59
CA VAL A 78 5.65 -5.25 4.99
C VAL A 78 4.75 -5.99 4.00
N VAL A 79 3.43 -5.80 4.09
CA VAL A 79 2.48 -6.25 3.07
C VAL A 79 1.79 -5.06 2.45
N MET A 80 1.88 -4.96 1.13
CA MET A 80 1.26 -3.87 0.37
C MET A 80 0.10 -4.40 -0.47
N LEU A 81 -1.09 -3.85 -0.24
CA LEU A 81 -2.30 -4.17 -0.98
C LEU A 81 -2.54 -3.12 -2.06
N ALA A 82 -2.44 -3.51 -3.31
CA ALA A 82 -2.61 -2.66 -4.49
C ALA A 82 -1.86 -1.31 -4.43
N PRO A 83 -0.57 -1.31 -4.11
CA PRO A 83 0.21 -0.08 -4.07
C PRO A 83 0.47 0.44 -5.49
N PRO A 84 0.41 1.76 -5.75
CA PRO A 84 0.86 2.33 -7.01
C PRO A 84 2.40 2.49 -7.03
N ASN A 85 3.14 1.38 -6.95
CA ASN A 85 4.61 1.37 -6.79
C ASN A 85 5.37 1.96 -7.97
N ALA A 86 4.79 1.91 -9.18
CA ALA A 86 5.26 2.61 -10.36
C ALA A 86 4.24 3.66 -10.86
N GLY A 87 3.42 4.18 -9.94
CA GLY A 87 2.37 5.16 -10.23
C GLY A 87 1.05 4.52 -10.66
N SER A 88 0.09 5.38 -11.00
CA SER A 88 -1.25 5.02 -11.47
C SER A 88 -1.57 5.76 -12.75
N GLU A 89 -1.83 5.02 -13.81
CA GLU A 89 -2.25 5.57 -15.11
C GLU A 89 -3.58 6.33 -15.00
N LEU A 90 -4.44 5.91 -14.08
CA LEU A 90 -5.67 6.64 -13.79
C LEU A 90 -5.41 8.04 -13.25
N VAL A 91 -4.36 8.21 -12.44
CA VAL A 91 -3.94 9.53 -11.95
C VAL A 91 -3.47 10.40 -13.11
N ASP A 92 -2.70 9.87 -14.06
CA ASP A 92 -2.22 10.62 -15.23
C ASP A 92 -3.36 11.14 -16.08
N HIS A 93 -4.41 10.33 -16.27
CA HIS A 93 -5.60 10.74 -17.01
C HIS A 93 -6.44 11.77 -16.26
N LEU A 94 -6.63 11.60 -14.96
CA LEU A 94 -7.56 12.40 -14.15
C LEU A 94 -6.92 13.64 -13.54
N SER A 95 -5.61 13.67 -13.32
CA SER A 95 -4.90 14.81 -12.71
C SER A 95 -4.97 16.10 -13.53
N LYS A 96 -5.27 15.99 -14.82
CA LYS A 96 -5.53 17.12 -15.73
C LYS A 96 -6.80 17.90 -15.36
N PHE A 97 -7.70 17.28 -14.62
CA PHE A 97 -8.94 17.92 -14.17
C PHE A 97 -8.77 18.48 -12.76
N GLN A 98 -8.98 19.78 -12.59
CA GLN A 98 -8.87 20.45 -11.28
C GLN A 98 -9.77 19.82 -10.21
N LEU A 99 -10.96 19.34 -10.61
CA LEU A 99 -11.91 18.66 -9.72
C LEU A 99 -11.31 17.38 -9.11
N PHE A 100 -10.49 16.63 -9.85
CA PHE A 100 -9.80 15.44 -9.33
C PHE A 100 -8.88 15.80 -8.17
N THR A 101 -8.09 16.86 -8.32
CA THR A 101 -7.18 17.35 -7.27
C THR A 101 -7.93 17.86 -6.05
N LEU A 102 -9.04 18.58 -6.27
CA LEU A 102 -9.86 19.10 -5.18
C LEU A 102 -10.46 17.96 -4.33
N ILE A 103 -10.88 16.86 -4.96
CA ILE A 103 -11.50 15.71 -4.27
C ILE A 103 -10.45 14.80 -3.63
N ASN A 104 -9.32 14.56 -4.30
CA ASN A 104 -8.34 13.55 -3.89
C ASN A 104 -7.11 14.12 -3.16
N GLY A 105 -6.95 15.44 -3.18
CA GLY A 105 -5.90 16.16 -2.47
C GLY A 105 -4.52 16.12 -3.13
N PRO A 106 -3.51 16.81 -2.53
CA PRO A 106 -2.19 16.96 -3.12
C PRO A 106 -1.41 15.64 -3.25
N ALA A 107 -1.55 14.72 -2.31
CA ALA A 107 -0.87 13.41 -2.36
C ALA A 107 -1.26 12.57 -3.59
N ALA A 108 -2.52 12.69 -4.06
CA ALA A 108 -2.96 11.93 -5.23
C ALA A 108 -2.22 12.33 -6.51
N ARG A 109 -1.84 13.61 -6.65
CA ARG A 109 -1.08 14.10 -7.82
C ARG A 109 0.34 13.58 -7.88
N GLN A 110 0.90 13.17 -6.75
CA GLN A 110 2.26 12.64 -6.66
C GLN A 110 2.35 11.17 -7.14
N LEU A 111 1.19 10.52 -7.38
CA LEU A 111 1.09 9.10 -7.72
C LEU A 111 0.95 8.85 -9.24
N GLY A 112 1.41 9.74 -10.09
CA GLY A 112 1.47 9.54 -11.55
C GLY A 112 2.52 8.51 -11.96
N THR A 113 2.54 8.14 -13.26
CA THR A 113 3.50 7.17 -13.83
C THR A 113 4.75 7.83 -14.39
N ASP A 114 4.84 9.14 -14.40
CA ASP A 114 6.00 9.87 -14.86
C ASP A 114 7.27 9.44 -14.10
N ALA A 115 8.42 9.41 -14.79
CA ALA A 115 9.70 9.01 -14.19
C ALA A 115 10.11 9.90 -12.99
N SER A 116 9.67 11.15 -12.98
CA SER A 116 9.90 12.09 -11.87
C SER A 116 8.84 11.99 -10.75
N SER A 117 7.82 11.15 -10.91
CA SER A 117 6.80 10.95 -9.87
C SER A 117 7.40 10.32 -8.62
N LEU A 118 6.80 10.61 -7.47
CA LEU A 118 7.31 10.12 -6.19
C LEU A 118 7.48 8.59 -6.16
N PRO A 119 6.50 7.75 -6.59
CA PRO A 119 6.71 6.30 -6.60
C PRO A 119 7.92 5.83 -7.40
N ASN A 120 8.18 6.46 -8.56
CA ASN A 120 9.28 6.08 -9.45
C ASN A 120 10.65 6.62 -8.97
N SER A 121 10.67 7.69 -8.20
CA SER A 121 11.91 8.25 -7.63
C SER A 121 12.44 7.49 -6.42
N LEU A 122 11.64 6.61 -5.79
CA LEU A 122 12.03 5.90 -4.56
C LEU A 122 12.96 4.69 -4.79
N GLY A 123 13.07 4.19 -6.01
CA GLY A 123 13.93 3.05 -6.35
C GLY A 123 13.48 1.70 -5.74
N PRO A 124 14.39 0.70 -5.79
CA PRO A 124 14.15 -0.63 -5.22
C PRO A 124 14.13 -0.60 -3.69
N VAL A 125 13.68 -1.71 -3.10
CA VAL A 125 13.66 -1.89 -1.63
C VAL A 125 14.54 -3.06 -1.23
N ASP A 126 15.08 -2.99 0.00
CA ASP A 126 15.99 -3.97 0.61
C ASP A 126 15.41 -4.64 1.86
N TYR A 127 14.14 -4.36 2.18
CA TYR A 127 13.42 -4.98 3.29
C TYR A 127 12.39 -6.00 2.81
N GLU A 128 11.99 -6.92 3.70
CA GLU A 128 11.09 -8.03 3.37
C GLU A 128 9.65 -7.53 3.12
N VAL A 129 9.28 -7.43 1.83
CA VAL A 129 7.97 -6.92 1.41
C VAL A 129 7.27 -7.86 0.44
N GLY A 130 5.99 -8.14 0.72
CA GLY A 130 5.07 -8.84 -0.17
C GLY A 130 4.03 -7.89 -0.78
N VAL A 131 3.73 -8.09 -2.06
CA VAL A 131 2.77 -7.24 -2.78
C VAL A 131 1.60 -8.07 -3.29
N ILE A 132 0.38 -7.66 -2.92
CA ILE A 132 -0.87 -8.25 -3.44
C ILE A 132 -1.50 -7.25 -4.41
N ALA A 133 -1.58 -7.63 -5.69
CA ALA A 133 -2.28 -6.88 -6.72
C ALA A 133 -3.71 -7.37 -6.91
N GLY A 134 -4.59 -6.49 -7.36
CA GLY A 134 -5.93 -6.84 -7.83
C GLY A 134 -6.02 -6.82 -9.37
N ASN A 135 -6.88 -7.67 -9.96
CA ASN A 135 -7.11 -7.68 -11.40
C ASN A 135 -8.60 -7.63 -11.80
N ARG A 136 -9.47 -7.13 -10.93
CA ARG A 136 -10.88 -6.88 -11.22
C ARG A 136 -11.23 -5.43 -10.96
N SER A 137 -12.02 -4.84 -11.83
CA SER A 137 -12.52 -3.48 -11.67
C SER A 137 -14.02 -3.46 -11.43
N LEU A 138 -14.48 -2.55 -10.58
CA LEU A 138 -15.90 -2.24 -10.39
C LEU A 138 -16.37 -1.11 -11.32
N ASN A 139 -15.43 -0.40 -11.96
CA ASN A 139 -15.72 0.70 -12.86
C ASN A 139 -15.07 0.44 -14.23
N PRO A 140 -15.85 -0.03 -15.22
CA PRO A 140 -15.31 -0.35 -16.55
C PRO A 140 -14.71 0.87 -17.27
N LEU A 141 -15.22 2.09 -17.01
CA LEU A 141 -14.68 3.31 -17.61
C LEU A 141 -13.25 3.59 -17.09
N TYR A 142 -13.03 3.46 -15.79
CA TYR A 142 -11.69 3.63 -15.21
C TYR A 142 -10.76 2.50 -15.65
N SER A 143 -11.28 1.27 -15.71
CA SER A 143 -10.50 0.13 -16.17
C SER A 143 -10.04 0.28 -17.61
N ALA A 144 -10.86 0.87 -18.48
CA ALA A 144 -10.51 1.13 -19.89
C ALA A 144 -9.40 2.18 -20.06
N LEU A 145 -9.18 3.04 -19.07
CA LEU A 145 -8.08 4.02 -19.05
C LEU A 145 -6.75 3.43 -18.59
N ILE A 146 -6.75 2.22 -18.03
CA ILE A 146 -5.58 1.57 -17.46
C ILE A 146 -5.17 0.39 -18.36
N PRO A 147 -3.99 0.40 -18.99
CA PRO A 147 -3.54 -0.68 -19.86
C PRO A 147 -3.39 -2.02 -19.13
N GLY A 148 -3.89 -3.09 -19.72
CA GLY A 148 -3.73 -4.45 -19.20
C GLY A 148 -4.60 -4.77 -17.99
N GLU A 149 -4.20 -5.81 -17.26
CA GLU A 149 -4.90 -6.21 -16.03
C GLU A 149 -4.78 -5.14 -14.95
N ASN A 150 -5.92 -4.80 -14.33
CA ASN A 150 -5.98 -3.75 -13.33
C ASN A 150 -7.13 -3.97 -12.33
N ASP A 151 -7.03 -3.29 -11.19
CA ASP A 151 -8.04 -3.32 -10.14
C ASP A 151 -9.05 -2.15 -10.21
N GLY A 152 -8.99 -1.36 -11.30
CA GLY A 152 -9.79 -0.16 -11.52
C GLY A 152 -9.12 1.13 -11.04
N LYS A 153 -7.90 1.07 -10.47
CA LYS A 153 -7.09 2.24 -10.10
C LYS A 153 -5.61 2.09 -10.43
N VAL A 154 -5.07 0.89 -10.34
CA VAL A 154 -3.66 0.59 -10.59
C VAL A 154 -3.58 -0.68 -11.45
N SER A 155 -2.72 -0.68 -12.46
CA SER A 155 -2.43 -1.90 -13.21
C SER A 155 -1.64 -2.90 -12.37
N THR A 156 -1.81 -4.20 -12.61
CA THR A 156 -1.02 -5.25 -11.94
C THR A 156 0.48 -5.05 -12.16
N ARG A 157 0.85 -4.50 -13.32
CA ARG A 157 2.23 -4.15 -13.65
C ARG A 157 2.78 -3.08 -12.70
N ASN A 158 2.04 -2.00 -12.48
CA ASN A 158 2.50 -0.86 -11.68
C ASN A 158 2.39 -1.09 -10.17
N THR A 159 1.81 -2.20 -9.73
CA THR A 159 1.90 -2.61 -8.33
C THR A 159 3.21 -3.32 -8.00
N ARG A 160 3.94 -3.85 -8.99
CA ARG A 160 5.22 -4.53 -8.75
C ARG A 160 6.27 -3.55 -8.21
N LEU A 161 7.21 -4.11 -7.47
CA LEU A 161 8.28 -3.36 -6.82
C LEU A 161 9.59 -4.16 -6.93
N GLU A 162 10.63 -3.52 -7.39
CA GLU A 162 11.95 -4.13 -7.41
C GLU A 162 12.47 -4.36 -6.00
N GLY A 163 13.00 -5.55 -5.73
CA GLY A 163 13.40 -5.98 -4.39
C GLY A 163 12.28 -6.62 -3.56
N MET A 164 11.02 -6.67 -4.05
CA MET A 164 9.96 -7.38 -3.33
C MET A 164 10.26 -8.88 -3.19
N ALA A 165 9.99 -9.42 -2.01
CA ALA A 165 10.22 -10.84 -1.70
C ALA A 165 9.21 -11.75 -2.40
N ASP A 166 7.94 -11.30 -2.53
CA ASP A 166 6.90 -12.10 -3.17
C ASP A 166 5.78 -11.23 -3.77
N PHE A 167 5.08 -11.77 -4.77
CA PHE A 167 4.01 -11.09 -5.50
C PHE A 167 2.88 -12.05 -5.88
N ILE A 168 1.65 -11.65 -5.59
CA ILE A 168 0.46 -12.41 -5.99
C ILE A 168 -0.62 -11.49 -6.58
N VAL A 169 -1.34 -12.01 -7.58
CA VAL A 169 -2.50 -11.32 -8.19
C VAL A 169 -3.78 -12.03 -7.75
N LEU A 170 -4.73 -11.28 -7.21
CA LEU A 170 -6.01 -11.81 -6.76
C LEU A 170 -7.20 -11.14 -7.48
N PRO A 171 -8.32 -11.87 -7.69
CA PRO A 171 -9.44 -11.38 -8.49
C PRO A 171 -10.33 -10.38 -7.74
N TYR A 172 -9.73 -9.31 -7.23
CA TYR A 172 -10.43 -8.28 -6.46
C TYR A 172 -10.18 -6.88 -6.97
N ALA A 173 -11.18 -6.01 -6.73
CA ALA A 173 -11.11 -4.60 -7.05
C ALA A 173 -10.43 -3.81 -5.93
N HIS A 174 -9.78 -2.71 -6.30
CA HIS A 174 -9.00 -1.84 -5.45
C HIS A 174 -9.65 -1.47 -4.11
N SER A 175 -10.88 -0.97 -4.17
CA SER A 175 -11.52 -0.31 -3.02
C SER A 175 -11.93 -1.25 -1.88
N PHE A 176 -12.04 -2.55 -2.13
CA PHE A 176 -12.58 -3.51 -1.17
C PHE A 176 -11.69 -4.73 -0.92
N MET A 177 -10.52 -4.81 -1.56
CA MET A 177 -9.65 -5.98 -1.47
C MET A 177 -9.22 -6.27 -0.02
N MET A 178 -8.95 -5.25 0.79
CA MET A 178 -8.54 -5.39 2.20
C MET A 178 -9.59 -6.09 3.09
N ASN A 179 -10.83 -6.26 2.60
CA ASN A 179 -11.90 -6.93 3.33
C ASN A 179 -12.15 -8.38 2.84
N ARG A 180 -11.40 -8.85 1.83
CA ARG A 180 -11.61 -10.17 1.23
C ARG A 180 -10.89 -11.25 2.04
N PRO A 181 -11.55 -12.39 2.34
CA PRO A 181 -10.96 -13.45 3.14
C PRO A 181 -9.62 -13.93 2.58
N GLN A 182 -9.52 -14.16 1.28
CA GLN A 182 -8.31 -14.62 0.63
C GLN A 182 -7.16 -13.60 0.74
N VAL A 183 -7.44 -12.29 0.59
CA VAL A 183 -6.42 -11.24 0.78
C VAL A 183 -5.92 -11.22 2.22
N ILE A 184 -6.83 -11.39 3.20
CA ILE A 184 -6.49 -11.46 4.62
C ILE A 184 -5.64 -12.71 4.90
N GLU A 185 -6.02 -13.86 4.37
CA GLU A 185 -5.26 -15.12 4.52
C GLU A 185 -3.85 -15.00 3.94
N GLN A 186 -3.71 -14.45 2.73
CA GLN A 186 -2.42 -14.21 2.11
C GLN A 186 -1.56 -13.22 2.90
N THR A 187 -2.19 -12.16 3.42
CA THR A 187 -1.50 -11.20 4.30
C THR A 187 -0.95 -11.90 5.55
N ILE A 188 -1.75 -12.73 6.22
CA ILE A 188 -1.32 -13.49 7.39
C ILE A 188 -0.19 -14.46 7.03
N SER A 189 -0.31 -15.18 5.90
CA SER A 189 0.74 -16.09 5.43
C SER A 189 2.07 -15.36 5.25
N PHE A 190 2.06 -14.21 4.55
CA PHE A 190 3.28 -13.45 4.34
C PHE A 190 3.88 -12.91 5.65
N LEU A 191 3.06 -12.37 6.54
CA LEU A 191 3.54 -11.88 7.84
C LEU A 191 4.18 -12.98 8.69
N GLN A 192 3.70 -14.22 8.59
CA GLN A 192 4.22 -15.36 9.37
C GLN A 192 5.40 -16.05 8.69
N GLN A 193 5.41 -16.16 7.36
CA GLN A 193 6.33 -17.04 6.63
C GLN A 193 7.26 -16.32 5.64
N GLY A 194 7.00 -15.03 5.32
CA GLY A 194 7.75 -14.28 4.31
C GLY A 194 7.35 -14.60 2.87
N GLN A 195 6.29 -15.39 2.68
CA GLN A 195 5.80 -15.76 1.35
C GLN A 195 4.28 -15.92 1.33
N PHE A 196 3.69 -15.71 0.16
CA PHE A 196 2.30 -16.02 -0.10
C PHE A 196 2.10 -17.52 -0.35
N LYS A 197 0.86 -17.99 -0.22
CA LYS A 197 0.48 -19.34 -0.64
C LYS A 197 0.20 -19.31 -2.15
N HIS A 198 1.12 -19.81 -2.94
CA HIS A 198 0.92 -20.04 -4.36
C HIS A 198 0.19 -21.38 -4.56
N SER A 199 -0.87 -21.38 -5.37
CA SER A 199 -1.63 -22.59 -5.77
C SER A 199 -1.07 -23.14 -7.06
#